data_3c1aa0a0aa00f9f187e7849dc8dff3cc
#
_entry.id   3c1aa0a0aa00f9f187e7849dc8dff3cc
#
_cell.length_a   1.000
_cell.length_b   1.000
_cell.length_c   1.000
_cell.angle_alpha   90.00
_cell.angle_beta   90.00
_cell.angle_gamma   90.00
#
_symmetry.space_group_name_H-M   'P 1'
#
loop_
_entity.id
_entity.type
_entity.pdbx_description
1 polymer ?
#
loop_
_entity_poly.entity_id
_entity_poly.type
_entity_poly.pdbx_seq_one_letter_code
_entity_poly.pdbx_strand_id
1 'polypeptide(L)'
;MDHLEVYHQFEVSKPVSLQPHLNLLAKGLIGAEWLVAGSGLGATNHFEAGGFMRSRAGVEWPDVQIHFLPVALSYDGTTVAETRTGHSLQMHVGYNRSPSRGFVRASAPLPPVTSNGAGDLMTAPPPPPPVVRFNYMSDEEDWRGFRAAVRIAREIVAQPAFDGLIGPEVTPGAAAHTDAELDQFLVEHLESAYHPCGTCRMGAARDKMAVVDGGGRVHGVDGLRVVDASVFPTIPNGNLNAPTIMLAEKMADHILGRALPPDHAQAAATWIDPEWRTRQRERPPVRKQWDGEF
;
A
#
# COMPACT_ATOMS: atom_id res chain seq x y z
N MET A 1 -8.14 -9.27 0.70
CA MET A 1 -7.70 -8.16 -0.18
C MET A 1 -6.40 -7.63 0.38
N ASP A 2 -5.56 -7.09 -0.46
CA ASP A 2 -4.29 -6.45 -0.05
C ASP A 2 -3.89 -5.44 -1.13
N HIS A 3 -3.08 -4.44 -0.77
CA HIS A 3 -2.37 -3.63 -1.73
C HIS A 3 -1.03 -4.27 -2.03
N LEU A 4 -0.62 -4.15 -3.28
CA LEU A 4 0.67 -4.57 -3.76
C LEU A 4 1.45 -3.35 -4.25
N GLU A 5 2.77 -3.47 -4.26
CA GLU A 5 3.66 -2.44 -4.79
C GLU A 5 4.88 -3.05 -5.47
N VAL A 6 5.50 -2.28 -6.33
CA VAL A 6 6.82 -2.55 -6.89
C VAL A 6 7.73 -1.37 -6.63
N TYR A 7 9.03 -1.62 -6.55
CA TYR A 7 10.03 -0.58 -6.41
C TYR A 7 10.57 -0.16 -7.77
N HIS A 8 10.38 1.11 -8.05
CA HIS A 8 10.90 1.75 -9.24
C HIS A 8 12.10 2.61 -8.83
N GLN A 9 13.31 2.24 -9.27
CA GLN A 9 14.55 2.78 -8.76
C GLN A 9 15.35 3.48 -9.84
N PHE A 10 15.95 4.59 -9.51
CA PHE A 10 16.77 5.41 -10.40
C PHE A 10 18.10 5.78 -9.76
N GLU A 11 19.15 5.82 -10.57
CA GLU A 11 20.38 6.50 -10.20
C GLU A 11 20.13 8.01 -10.17
N VAL A 12 20.81 8.72 -9.29
CA VAL A 12 20.74 10.18 -9.18
C VAL A 12 22.11 10.78 -9.46
N SER A 13 22.15 11.77 -10.33
CA SER A 13 23.39 12.40 -10.81
C SER A 13 23.99 13.42 -9.83
N LYS A 14 23.22 13.82 -8.79
CA LYS A 14 23.63 14.81 -7.80
C LYS A 14 23.65 14.24 -6.41
N PRO A 15 24.47 14.75 -5.48
CA PRO A 15 24.60 14.23 -4.12
C PRO A 15 23.43 14.69 -3.21
N VAL A 16 22.20 14.28 -3.54
CA VAL A 16 20.97 14.69 -2.82
C VAL A 16 20.23 13.53 -2.18
N SER A 17 20.76 12.29 -2.27
CA SER A 17 20.12 11.11 -1.68
C SER A 17 20.59 10.84 -0.26
N LEU A 18 19.84 9.99 0.45
CA LEU A 18 20.20 9.53 1.80
C LEU A 18 21.30 8.46 1.81
N GLN A 19 21.65 7.91 0.64
CA GLN A 19 22.58 6.77 0.55
C GLN A 19 23.90 6.97 1.31
N PRO A 20 24.58 8.13 1.23
CA PRO A 20 25.82 8.35 2.00
C PRO A 20 25.63 8.34 3.52
N HIS A 21 24.43 8.55 4.00
CA HIS A 21 24.09 8.61 5.43
C HIS A 21 23.73 7.23 6.03
N LEU A 22 23.77 6.16 5.25
CA LEU A 22 23.38 4.82 5.71
C LEU A 22 24.53 4.04 6.37
N ASN A 23 25.75 4.57 6.41
CA ASN A 23 26.86 3.94 7.14
C ASN A 23 26.67 4.05 8.67
N LEU A 24 27.35 3.18 9.41
CA LEU A 24 27.14 3.06 10.85
C LEU A 24 27.45 4.34 11.63
N LEU A 25 28.50 5.07 11.25
CA LEU A 25 28.89 6.33 11.90
C LEU A 25 27.81 7.40 11.68
N ALA A 26 27.37 7.59 10.44
CA ALA A 26 26.32 8.54 10.11
C ALA A 26 25.01 8.21 10.84
N LYS A 27 24.60 6.92 10.86
CA LYS A 27 23.43 6.48 11.64
C LYS A 27 23.55 6.82 13.13
N GLY A 28 24.74 6.66 13.72
CA GLY A 28 25.00 7.05 15.10
C GLY A 28 24.84 8.54 15.35
N LEU A 29 25.37 9.39 14.47
CA LEU A 29 25.24 10.86 14.56
C LEU A 29 23.77 11.31 14.36
N ILE A 30 23.07 10.76 13.37
CA ILE A 30 21.64 11.01 13.13
C ILE A 30 20.81 10.65 14.36
N GLY A 31 21.08 9.47 14.96
CA GLY A 31 20.39 9.04 16.18
C GLY A 31 20.67 9.97 17.36
N ALA A 32 21.91 10.43 17.54
CA ALA A 32 22.28 11.38 18.58
C ALA A 32 21.59 12.74 18.41
N GLU A 33 21.55 13.28 17.19
CA GLU A 33 20.84 14.52 16.87
C GLU A 33 19.35 14.40 17.20
N TRP A 34 18.71 13.30 16.79
CA TRP A 34 17.30 13.06 17.07
C TRP A 34 17.02 12.97 18.58
N LEU A 35 17.84 12.24 19.32
CA LEU A 35 17.66 12.08 20.77
C LEU A 35 17.84 13.40 21.55
N VAL A 36 18.76 14.26 21.13
CA VAL A 36 19.08 15.51 21.83
C VAL A 36 18.19 16.67 21.37
N ALA A 37 17.97 16.81 20.06
CA ALA A 37 17.30 17.95 19.47
C ALA A 37 15.90 17.64 18.90
N GLY A 38 15.51 16.37 18.73
CA GLY A 38 14.26 15.98 18.09
C GLY A 38 14.18 16.38 16.61
N SER A 39 15.32 16.55 15.95
CA SER A 39 15.45 17.09 14.59
C SER A 39 16.36 16.23 13.71
N GLY A 40 16.61 16.71 12.48
CA GLY A 40 17.48 16.07 11.51
C GLY A 40 16.87 14.86 10.82
N LEU A 41 17.70 14.09 10.15
CA LEU A 41 17.25 12.93 9.36
C LEU A 41 16.57 11.84 10.19
N GLY A 42 16.84 11.76 11.50
CA GLY A 42 16.16 10.82 12.40
C GLY A 42 14.72 11.22 12.77
N ALA A 43 14.30 12.44 12.48
CA ALA A 43 12.97 12.96 12.80
C ALA A 43 11.95 12.82 11.66
N THR A 44 12.33 12.25 10.52
CA THR A 44 11.46 12.01 9.35
C THR A 44 11.31 10.53 9.07
N ASN A 45 10.23 10.14 8.41
CA ASN A 45 10.01 8.79 7.91
C ASN A 45 10.65 8.54 6.53
N HIS A 46 11.34 9.54 5.98
CA HIS A 46 12.01 9.54 4.67
C HIS A 46 11.11 9.39 3.43
N PHE A 47 9.81 9.27 3.59
CA PHE A 47 8.85 9.36 2.49
C PHE A 47 8.49 10.83 2.24
N GLU A 48 9.37 11.53 1.52
CA GLU A 48 9.35 12.99 1.41
C GLU A 48 8.23 13.53 0.51
N ALA A 49 7.75 12.70 -0.40
CA ALA A 49 6.64 13.03 -1.29
C ALA A 49 5.82 11.80 -1.65
N GLY A 50 4.63 12.04 -2.16
CA GLY A 50 3.76 11.00 -2.65
C GLY A 50 2.61 11.58 -3.45
N GLY A 51 1.86 10.73 -4.12
CA GLY A 51 0.74 11.16 -4.91
C GLY A 51 -0.23 10.05 -5.27
N PHE A 52 -1.45 10.47 -5.60
CA PHE A 52 -2.51 9.60 -6.07
C PHE A 52 -2.91 10.01 -7.48
N MET A 53 -2.94 9.04 -8.39
CA MET A 53 -3.23 9.29 -9.80
C MET A 53 -4.24 8.26 -10.31
N ARG A 54 -4.91 8.59 -11.42
CA ARG A 54 -5.73 7.62 -12.14
C ARG A 54 -4.87 6.84 -13.12
N SER A 55 -5.02 5.53 -13.14
CA SER A 55 -4.35 4.67 -14.13
C SER A 55 -4.78 5.02 -15.56
N ARG A 56 -6.04 5.40 -15.74
CA ARG A 56 -6.64 5.77 -17.04
C ARG A 56 -7.85 6.69 -16.89
N ALA A 57 -8.31 7.27 -18.00
CA ALA A 57 -9.62 7.91 -18.07
C ALA A 57 -10.74 6.90 -17.76
N GLY A 58 -11.84 7.36 -17.19
CA GLY A 58 -12.97 6.52 -16.78
C GLY A 58 -12.84 5.86 -15.41
N VAL A 59 -11.74 6.10 -14.70
CA VAL A 59 -11.58 5.73 -13.28
C VAL A 59 -12.02 6.90 -12.42
N GLU A 60 -13.09 6.73 -11.66
CA GLU A 60 -13.70 7.80 -10.86
C GLU A 60 -12.77 8.34 -9.77
N TRP A 61 -12.13 7.45 -9.04
CA TRP A 61 -11.19 7.77 -7.96
C TRP A 61 -9.76 7.39 -8.36
N PRO A 62 -8.74 8.14 -7.92
CA PRO A 62 -7.35 7.72 -8.09
C PRO A 62 -7.13 6.28 -7.62
N ASP A 63 -6.48 5.48 -8.42
CA ASP A 63 -6.26 4.04 -8.21
C ASP A 63 -4.78 3.64 -8.27
N VAL A 64 -3.90 4.60 -8.49
CA VAL A 64 -2.44 4.45 -8.41
C VAL A 64 -1.93 5.34 -7.30
N GLN A 65 -1.09 4.77 -6.43
CA GLN A 65 -0.38 5.49 -5.38
C GLN A 65 1.11 5.38 -5.61
N ILE A 66 1.82 6.49 -5.38
CA ILE A 66 3.28 6.54 -5.41
C ILE A 66 3.77 7.15 -4.11
N HIS A 67 4.75 6.49 -3.49
CA HIS A 67 5.54 7.03 -2.39
C HIS A 67 6.97 7.28 -2.89
N PHE A 68 7.51 8.43 -2.60
CA PHE A 68 8.85 8.83 -3.01
C PHE A 68 9.83 8.72 -1.84
N LEU A 69 10.95 8.03 -2.08
CA LEU A 69 12.00 7.81 -1.11
C LEU A 69 13.35 8.25 -1.71
N PRO A 70 14.11 9.17 -1.06
CA PRO A 70 15.38 9.66 -1.60
C PRO A 70 16.55 8.71 -1.37
N VAL A 71 16.31 7.41 -1.51
CA VAL A 71 17.30 6.32 -1.52
C VAL A 71 16.65 5.08 -2.10
N ALA A 72 17.39 4.26 -2.84
CA ALA A 72 16.91 2.96 -3.32
C ALA A 72 17.41 1.83 -2.40
N LEU A 73 16.48 1.09 -1.85
CA LEU A 73 16.71 -0.01 -0.92
C LEU A 73 16.07 -1.31 -1.47
N SER A 74 16.60 -2.45 -1.02
CA SER A 74 15.90 -3.73 -1.15
C SER A 74 14.60 -3.72 -0.34
N TYR A 75 13.69 -4.65 -0.62
CA TYR A 75 12.40 -4.75 0.06
C TYR A 75 12.54 -4.89 1.59
N ASP A 76 13.51 -5.64 2.06
CA ASP A 76 13.82 -5.81 3.49
C ASP A 76 14.58 -4.63 4.11
N GLY A 77 14.91 -3.61 3.31
CA GLY A 77 15.65 -2.41 3.76
C GLY A 77 17.11 -2.65 4.11
N THR A 78 17.65 -3.83 3.84
CA THR A 78 19.01 -4.21 4.26
C THR A 78 20.07 -3.85 3.23
N THR A 79 19.71 -3.86 1.95
CA THR A 79 20.65 -3.62 0.84
C THR A 79 20.30 -2.33 0.10
N VAL A 80 21.29 -1.52 -0.17
CA VAL A 80 21.19 -0.30 -0.98
C VAL A 80 21.44 -0.66 -2.44
N ALA A 81 20.68 -0.10 -3.37
CA ALA A 81 20.91 -0.30 -4.79
C ALA A 81 22.32 0.19 -5.18
N GLU A 82 23.05 -0.64 -5.91
CA GLU A 82 24.35 -0.26 -6.45
C GLU A 82 24.15 0.71 -7.61
N THR A 83 24.77 1.89 -7.50
CA THR A 83 24.76 2.93 -8.52
C THR A 83 26.17 3.45 -8.76
N ARG A 84 26.44 3.97 -9.94
CA ARG A 84 27.78 4.51 -10.29
C ARG A 84 28.11 5.77 -9.51
N THR A 85 27.09 6.57 -9.18
CA THR A 85 27.22 7.84 -8.46
C THR A 85 27.23 7.69 -6.94
N GLY A 86 26.81 6.53 -6.40
CA GLY A 86 26.56 6.35 -4.98
C GLY A 86 25.32 7.09 -4.49
N HIS A 87 24.43 7.50 -5.41
CA HIS A 87 23.19 8.18 -5.11
C HIS A 87 22.02 7.57 -5.88
N SER A 88 20.89 7.44 -5.22
CA SER A 88 19.69 6.82 -5.78
C SER A 88 18.41 7.43 -5.21
N LEU A 89 17.32 7.20 -5.90
CA LEU A 89 15.96 7.41 -5.40
C LEU A 89 15.09 6.18 -5.73
N GLN A 90 14.00 6.08 -5.03
CA GLN A 90 13.02 5.00 -5.20
C GLN A 90 11.61 5.57 -5.15
N MET A 91 10.75 5.02 -5.97
CA MET A 91 9.30 5.17 -5.85
C MET A 91 8.70 3.81 -5.54
N HIS A 92 7.89 3.73 -4.49
CA HIS A 92 6.97 2.63 -4.26
C HIS A 92 5.75 2.90 -5.10
N VAL A 93 5.45 2.02 -6.03
CA VAL A 93 4.41 2.19 -7.05
C VAL A 93 3.37 1.11 -6.87
N GLY A 94 2.16 1.49 -6.49
CA GLY A 94 1.07 0.57 -6.20
C GLY A 94 -0.20 0.83 -7.00
N TYR A 95 -0.88 -0.25 -7.39
CA TYR A 95 -2.24 -0.21 -7.91
C TYR A 95 -3.22 -0.57 -6.79
N ASN A 96 -4.04 0.39 -6.35
CA ASN A 96 -4.79 0.30 -5.10
C ASN A 96 -6.20 -0.29 -5.23
N ARG A 97 -6.64 -0.66 -6.41
CA ARG A 97 -8.01 -1.17 -6.65
C ARG A 97 -8.04 -2.59 -7.19
N SER A 98 -7.17 -3.44 -6.70
CA SER A 98 -7.11 -4.84 -7.09
C SER A 98 -8.45 -5.54 -6.90
N PRO A 99 -9.03 -6.16 -7.96
CA PRO A 99 -10.17 -7.06 -7.85
C PRO A 99 -9.79 -8.46 -7.37
N SER A 100 -8.52 -8.84 -7.36
CA SER A 100 -8.05 -10.14 -6.90
C SER A 100 -8.46 -10.42 -5.45
N ARG A 101 -8.83 -11.65 -5.17
CA ARG A 101 -9.31 -12.09 -3.84
C ARG A 101 -8.63 -13.36 -3.41
N GLY A 102 -8.17 -13.36 -2.16
CA GLY A 102 -7.65 -14.52 -1.47
C GLY A 102 -8.62 -15.03 -0.40
N PHE A 103 -8.12 -15.90 0.47
CA PHE A 103 -8.87 -16.42 1.61
C PHE A 103 -7.96 -16.74 2.79
N VAL A 104 -8.59 -16.78 3.96
CA VAL A 104 -8.02 -17.35 5.19
C VAL A 104 -8.93 -18.48 5.65
N ARG A 105 -8.36 -19.62 6.00
CA ARG A 105 -9.12 -20.75 6.54
C ARG A 105 -8.31 -21.51 7.59
N ALA A 106 -8.98 -22.20 8.49
CA ALA A 106 -8.34 -23.13 9.40
C ALA A 106 -7.63 -24.24 8.62
N SER A 107 -6.43 -24.61 9.03
CA SER A 107 -5.66 -25.71 8.42
C SER A 107 -6.09 -27.09 8.92
N ALA A 108 -6.67 -27.15 10.14
CA ALA A 108 -7.25 -28.32 10.73
C ALA A 108 -8.47 -27.94 11.59
N PRO A 109 -9.39 -28.88 11.87
CA PRO A 109 -10.43 -28.69 12.87
C PRO A 109 -9.80 -28.34 14.23
N LEU A 110 -10.38 -27.39 14.93
CA LEU A 110 -10.02 -27.16 16.34
C LEU A 110 -10.41 -28.43 17.15
N PRO A 111 -9.61 -28.81 18.14
CA PRO A 111 -10.02 -29.88 19.06
C PRO A 111 -11.35 -29.51 19.71
N PRO A 112 -12.24 -30.49 19.96
CA PRO A 112 -13.50 -30.21 20.65
C PRO A 112 -13.21 -29.59 22.01
N VAL A 113 -13.87 -28.48 22.31
CA VAL A 113 -13.83 -27.87 23.65
C VAL A 113 -14.59 -28.85 24.57
N THR A 114 -13.87 -29.49 25.47
CA THR A 114 -14.47 -30.37 26.46
C THR A 114 -15.21 -29.53 27.51
N SER A 115 -16.15 -30.14 28.25
CA SER A 115 -17.04 -29.45 29.20
C SER A 115 -16.35 -28.72 30.36
N ASN A 116 -15.03 -28.78 30.46
CA ASN A 116 -14.25 -28.18 31.54
C ASN A 116 -13.84 -26.71 31.28
N GLY A 117 -14.30 -26.11 30.20
CA GLY A 117 -14.17 -24.64 29.97
C GLY A 117 -12.78 -24.15 29.60
N ALA A 118 -12.49 -22.92 29.97
CA ALA A 118 -11.26 -22.18 29.56
C ALA A 118 -9.93 -22.86 30.00
N GLY A 119 -9.95 -23.76 30.96
CA GLY A 119 -8.75 -24.47 31.42
C GLY A 119 -8.11 -25.35 30.34
N ASP A 120 -8.90 -26.00 29.52
CA ASP A 120 -8.40 -26.91 28.46
C ASP A 120 -7.76 -26.11 27.29
N LEU A 121 -8.26 -24.90 27.02
CA LEU A 121 -7.69 -24.02 25.98
C LEU A 121 -6.32 -23.46 26.36
N MET A 122 -6.07 -23.25 27.67
CA MET A 122 -4.79 -22.74 28.18
C MET A 122 -3.69 -23.81 28.17
N THR A 123 -4.04 -25.08 28.21
CA THR A 123 -3.10 -26.21 28.25
C THR A 123 -3.00 -26.95 26.91
N ALA A 124 -3.93 -26.72 25.99
CA ALA A 124 -3.89 -27.28 24.65
C ALA A 124 -2.68 -26.76 23.86
N PRO A 125 -2.04 -27.59 23.02
CA PRO A 125 -1.04 -27.09 22.11
C PRO A 125 -1.64 -26.02 21.19
N PRO A 126 -0.86 -24.99 20.78
CA PRO A 126 -1.36 -23.97 19.90
C PRO A 126 -1.91 -24.61 18.61
N PRO A 127 -3.05 -24.12 18.09
CA PRO A 127 -3.60 -24.65 16.86
C PRO A 127 -2.58 -24.47 15.71
N PRO A 128 -2.58 -25.33 14.72
CA PRO A 128 -1.72 -25.19 13.56
C PRO A 128 -2.01 -23.85 12.86
N PRO A 129 -1.01 -23.21 12.23
CA PRO A 129 -1.18 -21.95 11.54
C PRO A 129 -2.30 -22.01 10.50
N PRO A 130 -3.10 -20.95 10.32
CA PRO A 130 -4.13 -20.92 9.30
C PRO A 130 -3.50 -20.97 7.89
N VAL A 131 -4.26 -21.49 6.94
CA VAL A 131 -3.91 -21.36 5.52
C VAL A 131 -4.31 -19.95 5.08
N VAL A 132 -3.32 -19.15 4.70
CA VAL A 132 -3.51 -17.81 4.11
C VAL A 132 -3.11 -17.88 2.65
N ARG A 133 -4.04 -17.56 1.76
CA ARG A 133 -3.78 -17.47 0.32
C ARG A 133 -4.23 -16.11 -0.18
N PHE A 134 -3.30 -15.29 -0.63
CA PHE A 134 -3.59 -13.95 -1.14
C PHE A 134 -4.17 -14.00 -2.55
N ASN A 135 -3.68 -14.90 -3.40
CA ASN A 135 -4.11 -15.06 -4.79
C ASN A 135 -3.93 -13.78 -5.62
N TYR A 136 -2.77 -13.13 -5.44
CA TYR A 136 -2.40 -11.89 -6.13
C TYR A 136 -2.44 -12.05 -7.66
N MET A 137 -2.69 -10.94 -8.38
CA MET A 137 -2.64 -10.86 -9.85
C MET A 137 -3.52 -11.90 -10.56
N SER A 138 -4.60 -12.36 -9.92
CA SER A 138 -5.52 -13.34 -10.49
C SER A 138 -6.53 -12.75 -11.48
N ASP A 139 -6.56 -11.42 -11.60
CA ASP A 139 -7.44 -10.67 -12.49
C ASP A 139 -6.62 -9.81 -13.46
N GLU A 140 -7.03 -9.74 -14.73
CA GLU A 140 -6.34 -8.95 -15.76
C GLU A 140 -6.32 -7.44 -15.46
N GLU A 141 -7.26 -6.96 -14.66
CA GLU A 141 -7.29 -5.56 -14.22
C GLU A 141 -6.06 -5.21 -13.37
N ASP A 142 -5.55 -6.15 -12.55
CA ASP A 142 -4.35 -5.93 -11.78
C ASP A 142 -3.14 -5.71 -12.68
N TRP A 143 -2.96 -6.55 -13.70
CA TRP A 143 -1.87 -6.43 -14.67
C TRP A 143 -1.93 -5.10 -15.41
N ARG A 144 -3.11 -4.73 -15.91
CA ARG A 144 -3.33 -3.46 -16.58
C ARG A 144 -3.03 -2.27 -15.66
N GLY A 145 -3.51 -2.34 -14.44
CA GLY A 145 -3.30 -1.30 -13.42
C GLY A 145 -1.81 -1.11 -13.09
N PHE A 146 -1.07 -2.19 -12.87
CA PHE A 146 0.35 -2.13 -12.57
C PHE A 146 1.21 -1.68 -13.76
N ARG A 147 0.94 -2.16 -14.98
CA ARG A 147 1.61 -1.65 -16.19
C ARG A 147 1.43 -0.14 -16.34
N ALA A 148 0.19 0.36 -16.08
CA ALA A 148 -0.08 1.80 -16.10
C ALA A 148 0.67 2.52 -14.97
N ALA A 149 0.72 1.97 -13.77
CA ALA A 149 1.39 2.57 -12.62
C ALA A 149 2.90 2.73 -12.84
N VAL A 150 3.58 1.72 -13.39
CA VAL A 150 5.00 1.79 -13.76
C VAL A 150 5.24 2.88 -14.82
N ARG A 151 4.38 2.93 -15.85
CA ARG A 151 4.49 3.97 -16.90
C ARG A 151 4.27 5.38 -16.35
N ILE A 152 3.34 5.54 -15.41
CA ILE A 152 3.12 6.81 -14.72
C ILE A 152 4.36 7.23 -13.93
N ALA A 153 5.02 6.32 -13.24
CA ALA A 153 6.26 6.61 -12.53
C ALA A 153 7.36 7.12 -13.47
N ARG A 154 7.52 6.49 -14.64
CA ARG A 154 8.42 6.97 -15.70
C ARG A 154 8.05 8.36 -16.23
N GLU A 155 6.76 8.63 -16.43
CA GLU A 155 6.31 9.95 -16.84
C GLU A 155 6.63 11.03 -15.80
N ILE A 156 6.61 10.70 -14.51
CA ILE A 156 6.94 11.64 -13.43
C ILE A 156 8.41 12.04 -13.52
N VAL A 157 9.32 11.08 -13.60
CA VAL A 157 10.76 11.39 -13.65
C VAL A 157 11.20 12.00 -14.98
N ALA A 158 10.42 11.84 -16.05
CA ALA A 158 10.63 12.49 -17.34
C ALA A 158 10.20 13.96 -17.36
N GLN A 159 9.66 14.52 -16.24
CA GLN A 159 9.28 15.92 -16.18
C GLN A 159 10.50 16.85 -16.03
N PRO A 160 10.42 18.09 -16.53
CA PRO A 160 11.53 19.04 -16.51
C PRO A 160 12.14 19.29 -15.13
N ALA A 161 11.38 19.12 -14.06
CA ALA A 161 11.87 19.27 -12.69
C ALA A 161 12.99 18.28 -12.33
N PHE A 162 13.07 17.16 -13.05
CA PHE A 162 14.10 16.13 -12.87
C PHE A 162 15.28 16.26 -13.85
N ASP A 163 15.27 17.26 -14.75
CA ASP A 163 16.36 17.46 -15.71
C ASP A 163 17.72 17.66 -14.99
N GLY A 164 18.70 16.83 -15.37
CA GLY A 164 20.04 16.84 -14.78
C GLY A 164 20.11 16.32 -13.33
N LEU A 165 19.03 15.75 -12.83
CA LEU A 165 18.97 15.08 -11.52
C LEU A 165 18.89 13.56 -11.67
N ILE A 166 17.98 13.07 -12.53
CA ILE A 166 17.76 11.63 -12.76
C ILE A 166 18.81 11.08 -13.72
N GLY A 167 19.38 9.96 -13.35
CA GLY A 167 20.25 9.11 -14.16
C GLY A 167 19.51 7.88 -14.70
N PRO A 168 20.24 6.80 -15.05
CA PRO A 168 19.64 5.58 -15.54
C PRO A 168 18.63 4.97 -14.57
N GLU A 169 17.59 4.36 -15.15
CA GLU A 169 16.67 3.50 -14.43
C GLU A 169 17.38 2.22 -14.01
N VAL A 170 17.37 1.91 -12.71
CA VAL A 170 17.98 0.69 -12.14
C VAL A 170 16.97 -0.45 -12.16
N THR A 171 15.74 -0.17 -11.74
CA THR A 171 14.64 -1.14 -11.66
C THR A 171 13.34 -0.47 -12.08
N PRO A 172 12.56 -1.04 -13.01
CA PRO A 172 12.74 -2.31 -13.75
C PRO A 172 13.87 -2.31 -14.75
N GLY A 173 14.43 -1.16 -15.13
CA GLY A 173 15.51 -1.01 -16.10
C GLY A 173 15.04 -0.86 -17.55
N ALA A 174 15.96 -0.44 -18.40
CA ALA A 174 15.70 -0.09 -19.79
C ALA A 174 15.12 -1.24 -20.65
N ALA A 175 15.26 -2.50 -20.23
CA ALA A 175 14.76 -3.66 -20.98
C ALA A 175 13.24 -3.88 -20.82
N ALA A 176 12.59 -3.32 -19.82
CA ALA A 176 11.17 -3.56 -19.53
C ALA A 176 10.27 -2.47 -20.13
N HIS A 177 9.97 -2.54 -21.43
CA HIS A 177 9.14 -1.56 -22.14
C HIS A 177 7.78 -2.09 -22.59
N THR A 178 7.75 -3.31 -23.10
CA THR A 178 6.50 -3.96 -23.56
C THR A 178 5.67 -4.44 -22.37
N ASP A 179 4.39 -4.70 -22.60
CA ASP A 179 3.52 -5.30 -21.58
C ASP A 179 4.08 -6.62 -21.06
N ALA A 180 4.58 -7.48 -21.93
CA ALA A 180 5.13 -8.77 -21.55
C ALA A 180 6.40 -8.65 -20.68
N GLU A 181 7.28 -7.69 -20.98
CA GLU A 181 8.48 -7.43 -20.16
C GLU A 181 8.12 -6.82 -18.81
N LEU A 182 7.12 -5.92 -18.77
CA LEU A 182 6.58 -5.40 -17.50
C LEU A 182 5.93 -6.52 -16.69
N ASP A 183 5.19 -7.42 -17.31
CA ASP A 183 4.59 -8.55 -16.61
C ASP A 183 5.65 -9.48 -15.99
N GLN A 184 6.72 -9.75 -16.71
CA GLN A 184 7.84 -10.53 -16.19
C GLN A 184 8.46 -9.83 -14.97
N PHE A 185 8.70 -8.52 -15.06
CA PHE A 185 9.18 -7.72 -13.93
C PHE A 185 8.24 -7.79 -12.73
N LEU A 186 6.93 -7.65 -12.95
CA LEU A 186 5.92 -7.73 -11.88
C LEU A 186 5.92 -9.09 -11.19
N VAL A 187 6.02 -10.19 -11.96
CA VAL A 187 6.11 -11.55 -11.39
C VAL A 187 7.29 -11.70 -10.42
N GLU A 188 8.42 -11.07 -10.74
CA GLU A 188 9.66 -11.22 -9.99
C GLU A 188 9.78 -10.27 -8.79
N HIS A 189 9.08 -9.10 -8.83
CA HIS A 189 9.36 -7.99 -7.91
C HIS A 189 8.12 -7.45 -7.20
N LEU A 190 6.94 -8.03 -7.44
CA LEU A 190 5.73 -7.56 -6.78
C LEU A 190 5.70 -8.01 -5.32
N GLU A 191 5.49 -7.07 -4.43
CA GLU A 191 5.47 -7.31 -2.99
C GLU A 191 4.18 -6.78 -2.35
N SER A 192 3.87 -7.29 -1.15
CA SER A 192 2.78 -6.75 -0.35
C SER A 192 3.14 -5.39 0.23
N ALA A 193 2.24 -4.41 0.14
CA ALA A 193 2.36 -3.15 0.87
C ALA A 193 1.86 -3.24 2.33
N TYR A 194 1.67 -4.47 2.85
CA TYR A 194 1.22 -4.77 4.22
C TYR A 194 -0.17 -4.21 4.56
N HIS A 195 -1.09 -4.30 3.62
CA HIS A 195 -2.47 -3.83 3.77
C HIS A 195 -3.54 -4.95 3.70
N PRO A 196 -3.34 -6.14 4.31
CA PRO A 196 -4.34 -7.21 4.25
C PRO A 196 -5.62 -6.79 4.97
N CYS A 197 -6.78 -7.03 4.33
CA CYS A 197 -8.08 -6.63 4.88
C CYS A 197 -9.24 -7.47 4.32
N GLY A 198 -10.43 -7.31 4.89
CA GLY A 198 -11.69 -7.78 4.32
C GLY A 198 -12.04 -9.25 4.53
N THR A 199 -11.34 -9.99 5.40
CA THR A 199 -11.62 -11.41 5.68
C THR A 199 -12.85 -11.61 6.56
N CYS A 200 -13.29 -10.58 7.31
CA CYS A 200 -14.53 -10.52 8.09
C CYS A 200 -15.41 -9.35 7.64
N ARG A 201 -15.55 -9.16 6.33
CA ARG A 201 -16.14 -7.94 5.77
C ARG A 201 -17.50 -7.60 6.35
N MET A 202 -17.76 -6.32 6.56
CA MET A 202 -19.08 -5.83 6.96
C MET A 202 -20.06 -5.84 5.80
N GLY A 203 -21.34 -6.00 6.13
CA GLY A 203 -22.43 -5.94 5.17
C GLY A 203 -23.79 -6.27 5.79
N ALA A 204 -24.83 -6.19 4.97
CA ALA A 204 -26.18 -6.52 5.42
C ALA A 204 -26.32 -8.03 5.65
N ALA A 205 -27.19 -8.46 6.59
CA ALA A 205 -27.41 -9.86 6.92
C ALA A 205 -27.86 -10.75 5.72
N ARG A 206 -28.42 -10.15 4.66
CA ARG A 206 -28.76 -10.85 3.41
C ARG A 206 -27.56 -11.14 2.51
N ASP A 207 -26.41 -10.48 2.74
CA ASP A 207 -25.18 -10.73 2.00
C ASP A 207 -24.47 -11.94 2.63
N LYS A 208 -24.48 -13.06 1.91
CA LYS A 208 -23.86 -14.31 2.36
C LYS A 208 -22.35 -14.23 2.60
N MET A 209 -21.71 -13.21 2.08
CA MET A 209 -20.27 -12.98 2.28
C MET A 209 -19.99 -12.00 3.43
N ALA A 210 -20.99 -11.33 4.00
CA ALA A 210 -20.83 -10.49 5.15
C ALA A 210 -20.68 -11.32 6.43
N VAL A 211 -19.67 -11.00 7.22
CA VAL A 211 -19.40 -11.64 8.51
C VAL A 211 -19.95 -10.80 9.65
N VAL A 212 -19.90 -9.47 9.53
CA VAL A 212 -20.35 -8.53 10.55
C VAL A 212 -21.32 -7.48 9.99
N ASP A 213 -22.11 -6.90 10.85
CA ASP A 213 -22.94 -5.73 10.55
C ASP A 213 -22.11 -4.42 10.56
N GLY A 214 -22.76 -3.27 10.27
CA GLY A 214 -22.12 -1.94 10.31
C GLY A 214 -21.65 -1.49 11.72
N GLY A 215 -22.01 -2.20 12.78
CA GLY A 215 -21.52 -2.01 14.14
C GLY A 215 -20.49 -3.05 14.58
N GLY A 216 -19.96 -3.84 13.64
CA GLY A 216 -18.97 -4.89 13.89
C GLY A 216 -19.51 -6.16 14.55
N ARG A 217 -20.85 -6.30 14.76
CA ARG A 217 -21.44 -7.49 15.38
C ARG A 217 -21.44 -8.65 14.40
N VAL A 218 -21.00 -9.81 14.86
CA VAL A 218 -20.96 -11.04 14.02
C VAL A 218 -22.38 -11.52 13.77
N HIS A 219 -22.73 -11.76 12.49
CA HIS A 219 -24.03 -12.30 12.12
C HIS A 219 -24.23 -13.70 12.68
N GLY A 220 -25.36 -13.91 13.38
CA GLY A 220 -25.74 -15.21 13.95
C GLY A 220 -25.01 -15.62 15.23
N VAL A 221 -24.20 -14.74 15.83
CA VAL A 221 -23.51 -14.96 17.10
C VAL A 221 -23.74 -13.77 18.03
N ASP A 222 -24.36 -14.02 19.19
CA ASP A 222 -24.60 -12.98 20.16
C ASP A 222 -23.32 -12.64 20.96
N GLY A 223 -23.16 -11.37 21.30
CA GLY A 223 -22.08 -10.90 22.17
C GLY A 223 -20.68 -10.84 21.54
N LEU A 224 -20.54 -11.14 20.23
CA LEU A 224 -19.26 -11.14 19.52
C LEU A 224 -19.17 -9.99 18.52
N ARG A 225 -18.01 -9.32 18.48
CA ARG A 225 -17.68 -8.29 17.48
C ARG A 225 -16.30 -8.54 16.89
N VAL A 226 -16.10 -8.04 15.67
CA VAL A 226 -14.79 -7.90 15.02
C VAL A 226 -14.58 -6.41 14.74
N VAL A 227 -13.42 -5.87 15.17
CA VAL A 227 -13.08 -4.44 15.05
C VAL A 227 -11.61 -4.30 14.65
N ASP A 228 -11.33 -4.56 13.40
CA ASP A 228 -10.02 -4.40 12.76
C ASP A 228 -10.18 -4.26 11.24
N ALA A 229 -9.07 -4.19 10.49
CA ALA A 229 -9.10 -4.03 9.05
C ALA A 229 -9.81 -5.19 8.30
N SER A 230 -10.03 -6.34 8.94
CA SER A 230 -10.73 -7.45 8.31
C SER A 230 -12.20 -7.14 7.99
N VAL A 231 -12.80 -6.14 8.65
CA VAL A 231 -14.20 -5.77 8.41
C VAL A 231 -14.42 -4.87 7.20
N PHE A 232 -13.38 -4.36 6.55
CA PHE A 232 -13.56 -3.54 5.34
C PHE A 232 -14.28 -4.31 4.24
N PRO A 233 -15.38 -3.78 3.68
CA PRO A 233 -16.13 -4.44 2.60
C PRO A 233 -15.37 -4.40 1.27
N THR A 234 -14.59 -3.36 1.06
CA THR A 234 -13.65 -3.16 -0.06
C THR A 234 -12.37 -2.55 0.48
N ILE A 235 -11.26 -2.78 -0.21
CA ILE A 235 -10.01 -2.14 0.16
C ILE A 235 -10.08 -0.63 -0.13
N PRO A 236 -9.66 0.26 0.79
CA PRO A 236 -9.53 1.71 0.53
C PRO A 236 -8.53 2.01 -0.58
N ASN A 237 -8.55 3.22 -1.14
CA ASN A 237 -7.66 3.64 -2.22
C ASN A 237 -6.27 4.12 -1.75
N GLY A 238 -5.88 3.84 -0.54
CA GLY A 238 -4.59 4.24 0.04
C GLY A 238 -4.26 3.42 1.27
N ASN A 239 -3.22 3.83 2.00
CA ASN A 239 -2.75 3.12 3.18
C ASN A 239 -3.87 2.80 4.18
N LEU A 240 -3.84 1.61 4.76
CA LEU A 240 -4.89 1.13 5.68
C LEU A 240 -4.81 1.73 7.08
N ASN A 241 -3.68 2.28 7.51
CA ASN A 241 -3.49 2.70 8.89
C ASN A 241 -4.53 3.74 9.35
N ALA A 242 -4.65 4.86 8.63
CA ALA A 242 -5.60 5.91 9.00
C ALA A 242 -7.08 5.45 8.95
N PRO A 243 -7.56 4.76 7.89
CA PRO A 243 -8.90 4.20 7.89
C PRO A 243 -9.16 3.18 9.00
N THR A 244 -8.16 2.38 9.39
CA THR A 244 -8.29 1.41 10.49
C THR A 244 -8.41 2.10 11.83
N ILE A 245 -7.64 3.17 12.10
CA ILE A 245 -7.75 3.98 13.30
C ILE A 245 -9.15 4.62 13.37
N MET A 246 -9.60 5.26 12.28
CA MET A 246 -10.94 5.86 12.21
C MET A 246 -12.05 4.83 12.47
N LEU A 247 -11.92 3.64 11.87
CA LEU A 247 -12.84 2.54 12.10
C LEU A 247 -12.87 2.13 13.58
N ALA A 248 -11.71 1.96 14.20
CA ALA A 248 -11.58 1.54 15.60
C ALA A 248 -12.20 2.56 16.56
N GLU A 249 -11.93 3.86 16.37
CA GLU A 249 -12.54 4.96 17.14
C GLU A 249 -14.06 4.95 17.03
N LYS A 250 -14.57 4.87 15.79
CA LYS A 250 -16.01 4.80 15.53
C LYS A 250 -16.67 3.58 16.20
N MET A 251 -16.03 2.43 16.12
CA MET A 251 -16.55 1.21 16.74
C MET A 251 -16.48 1.25 18.26
N ALA A 252 -15.46 1.88 18.84
CA ALA A 252 -15.37 2.11 20.27
C ALA A 252 -16.57 2.96 20.76
N ASP A 253 -16.90 4.03 20.03
CA ASP A 253 -18.08 4.85 20.35
C ASP A 253 -19.38 4.05 20.26
N HIS A 254 -19.53 3.20 19.24
CA HIS A 254 -20.68 2.30 19.13
C HIS A 254 -20.79 1.32 20.31
N ILE A 255 -19.67 0.76 20.78
CA ILE A 255 -19.65 -0.15 21.93
C ILE A 255 -20.04 0.59 23.21
N LEU A 256 -19.58 1.82 23.35
CA LEU A 256 -19.86 2.68 24.51
C LEU A 256 -21.23 3.38 24.45
N GLY A 257 -21.99 3.22 23.39
CA GLY A 257 -23.26 3.93 23.19
C GLY A 257 -23.12 5.44 22.95
N ARG A 258 -21.96 5.87 22.45
CA ARG A 258 -21.62 7.29 22.22
C ARG A 258 -21.59 7.64 20.72
N ALA A 259 -22.43 7.02 19.90
CA ALA A 259 -22.44 7.24 18.48
C ALA A 259 -22.52 8.74 18.13
N LEU A 260 -21.52 9.24 17.40
CA LEU A 260 -21.51 10.60 16.89
C LEU A 260 -22.57 10.75 15.78
N PRO A 261 -23.25 11.90 15.69
CA PRO A 261 -24.14 12.16 14.58
C PRO A 261 -23.35 12.19 13.26
N PRO A 262 -23.95 11.78 12.14
CA PRO A 262 -23.31 11.89 10.83
C PRO A 262 -22.91 13.32 10.52
N ASP A 263 -21.69 13.53 10.04
CA ASP A 263 -21.26 14.83 9.51
C ASP A 263 -21.75 14.99 8.06
N HIS A 264 -22.95 15.54 7.91
CA HIS A 264 -23.54 15.79 6.59
C HIS A 264 -22.79 16.85 5.77
N ALA A 265 -22.05 17.76 6.43
CA ALA A 265 -21.26 18.77 5.72
C ALA A 265 -20.05 18.16 5.02
N GLN A 266 -19.40 17.17 5.62
CA GLN A 266 -18.28 16.46 5.03
C GLN A 266 -18.73 15.59 3.84
N ALA A 267 -19.87 14.93 3.94
CA ALA A 267 -20.42 14.14 2.82
C ALA A 267 -20.73 15.01 1.58
N ALA A 268 -21.09 16.27 1.78
CA ALA A 268 -21.37 17.22 0.70
C ALA A 268 -20.09 17.83 0.08
N ALA A 269 -18.95 17.77 0.79
CA ALA A 269 -17.69 18.38 0.38
C ALA A 269 -16.77 17.47 -0.43
N THR A 270 -17.19 16.24 -0.73
CA THR A 270 -16.37 15.32 -1.54
C THR A 270 -16.28 15.82 -2.97
N TRP A 271 -15.12 16.39 -3.33
CA TRP A 271 -14.88 16.82 -4.69
C TRP A 271 -14.55 15.64 -5.58
N ILE A 272 -15.25 15.52 -6.68
CA ILE A 272 -14.97 14.59 -7.78
C ILE A 272 -14.63 15.42 -9.01
N ASP A 273 -13.51 15.14 -9.65
CA ASP A 273 -13.18 15.75 -10.93
C ASP A 273 -14.32 15.52 -11.95
N PRO A 274 -15.02 16.55 -12.43
CA PRO A 274 -16.17 16.37 -13.31
C PRO A 274 -15.81 15.74 -14.66
N GLU A 275 -14.55 15.80 -15.06
CA GLU A 275 -14.05 15.26 -16.33
C GLU A 275 -13.38 13.88 -16.19
N TRP A 276 -13.50 13.20 -15.03
CA TRP A 276 -12.87 11.91 -14.78
C TRP A 276 -13.16 10.83 -15.83
N ARG A 277 -14.30 10.94 -16.54
CA ARG A 277 -14.67 9.97 -17.58
C ARG A 277 -13.83 10.09 -18.84
N THR A 278 -13.39 11.30 -19.18
CA THR A 278 -12.71 11.62 -20.44
C THR A 278 -11.27 12.04 -20.25
N ARG A 279 -10.91 12.52 -19.05
CA ARG A 279 -9.60 13.03 -18.72
C ARG A 279 -9.00 12.25 -17.56
N GLN A 280 -7.86 11.65 -17.78
CA GLN A 280 -7.12 10.92 -16.74
C GLN A 280 -6.50 11.87 -15.73
N ARG A 281 -5.82 12.90 -16.22
CA ARG A 281 -5.14 13.95 -15.46
C ARG A 281 -4.76 15.10 -16.39
N GLU A 282 -4.48 16.27 -15.83
CA GLU A 282 -3.77 17.28 -16.58
C GLU A 282 -2.33 16.81 -16.82
N ARG A 283 -1.94 16.77 -18.08
CA ARG A 283 -0.58 16.42 -18.46
C ARG A 283 0.13 17.69 -18.92
N PRO A 284 1.12 18.21 -18.17
CA PRO A 284 2.08 19.11 -18.79
C PRO A 284 2.77 18.38 -19.95
N PRO A 285 3.20 19.09 -20.99
CA PRO A 285 3.90 18.46 -22.11
C PRO A 285 5.13 17.70 -21.59
N VAL A 286 5.18 16.41 -21.86
CA VAL A 286 6.36 15.59 -21.57
C VAL A 286 7.44 15.99 -22.54
N ARG A 287 8.58 16.45 -22.06
CA ARG A 287 9.69 16.93 -22.90
C ARG A 287 10.51 15.79 -23.52
N LYS A 288 10.49 14.62 -22.89
CA LYS A 288 11.23 13.43 -23.37
C LYS A 288 10.28 12.26 -23.49
N GLN A 289 10.39 11.51 -24.57
CA GLN A 289 9.91 10.14 -24.57
C GLN A 289 10.93 9.32 -23.76
N TRP A 290 10.42 8.42 -22.95
CA TRP A 290 11.27 7.48 -22.25
C TRP A 290 11.85 6.51 -23.28
N ASP A 291 13.17 6.60 -23.52
CA ASP A 291 13.94 5.74 -24.41
C ASP A 291 14.92 4.81 -23.65
N GLY A 292 14.88 4.88 -22.31
CA GLY A 292 15.76 4.07 -21.46
C GLY A 292 17.18 4.60 -21.32
N GLU A 293 17.52 5.70 -22.00
CA GLU A 293 18.84 6.35 -21.92
C GLU A 293 18.70 7.77 -21.35
N PHE A 294 19.51 8.09 -20.34
CA PHE A 294 19.77 9.43 -19.83
C PHE A 294 21.22 9.80 -20.03
#